data_7e8e57e1bf87a83e60a4a092c888d249
#
_entry.id   7e8e57e1bf87a83e60a4a092c888d249
#
_cell.length_a   1.000
_cell.length_b   1.000
_cell.length_c   1.000
_cell.angle_alpha   90.00
_cell.angle_beta   90.00
_cell.angle_gamma   90.00
#
_symmetry.space_group_name_H-M   'P 1'
#
loop_
_entity.id
_entity.type
_entity.pdbx_description
1 polymer ?
#
loop_
_entity_poly.entity_id
_entity_poly.type
_entity_poly.pdbx_seq_one_letter_code
_entity_poly.pdbx_strand_id
1 'polypeptide(L)'
;TLTYTINRNKIKKLLKPTTLKDGLLVEQDMLDLDGVGNVKTRLFEGGSVGDLYVTALRTDEHGYIDVDYVNNTVSVDGNAGERGDGWIYAGNSQAKYTMGWRNSFSWKGLTLGFLINARVGGVCVSMTQALMDSYGTSKATADARDAGGVMINGYLVPAAQKYYQTVGTGAGSMYVYSATNIRLAELSLGYDVPVTKLVPWIKGMNVAFTGRNLFMFYCKAPYDPELTASTGTHFSGMDYFMLPSLRNLGFSVKLNF
;
A
#
# COMPACT_ATOMS: atom_id res chain seq x y z
N THR A 1 2.52 -22.21 -15.87
CA THR A 1 1.29 -21.40 -16.03
C THR A 1 1.64 -19.95 -15.79
N LEU A 2 1.20 -19.08 -16.68
CA LEU A 2 1.27 -17.63 -16.55
C LEU A 2 -0.15 -17.09 -16.51
N THR A 3 -0.46 -16.25 -15.51
CA THR A 3 -1.72 -15.55 -15.40
C THR A 3 -1.48 -14.06 -15.52
N TYR A 4 -2.38 -13.36 -16.18
CA TYR A 4 -2.36 -11.91 -16.33
C TYR A 4 -3.78 -11.39 -16.13
N THR A 5 -3.94 -10.39 -15.26
CA THR A 5 -5.25 -9.80 -14.97
C THR A 5 -5.14 -8.29 -15.01
N ILE A 6 -6.06 -7.66 -15.71
CA ILE A 6 -6.23 -6.22 -15.76
C ILE A 6 -7.67 -5.87 -15.33
N ASN A 7 -7.81 -4.90 -14.46
CA ASN A 7 -9.11 -4.34 -14.09
C ASN A 7 -9.08 -2.84 -14.37
N ARG A 8 -10.09 -2.37 -15.09
CA ARG A 8 -10.30 -0.95 -15.35
C ARG A 8 -11.75 -0.62 -15.04
N ASN A 9 -11.95 0.32 -14.16
CA ASN A 9 -13.28 0.81 -13.83
C ASN A 9 -13.35 2.33 -14.05
N LYS A 10 -14.55 2.79 -14.32
CA LYS A 10 -14.84 4.22 -14.48
C LYS A 10 -16.24 4.50 -13.94
N ILE A 11 -16.32 5.47 -13.07
CA ILE A 11 -17.59 5.94 -12.53
C ILE A 11 -18.30 6.72 -13.62
N LYS A 12 -19.48 6.25 -14.05
CA LYS A 12 -20.25 6.92 -15.09
C LYS A 12 -21.13 8.02 -14.51
N LYS A 13 -21.74 7.76 -13.36
CA LYS A 13 -22.63 8.69 -12.66
C LYS A 13 -22.70 8.34 -11.19
N LEU A 14 -22.74 9.35 -10.33
CA LEU A 14 -22.85 9.18 -8.87
C LEU A 14 -24.31 9.25 -8.43
N LEU A 15 -24.98 10.34 -8.71
CA LEU A 15 -26.37 10.57 -8.36
C LEU A 15 -27.14 11.09 -9.58
N LYS A 16 -28.37 10.58 -9.79
CA LYS A 16 -29.25 11.21 -10.76
C LYS A 16 -29.71 12.55 -10.19
N PRO A 17 -29.78 13.62 -11.01
CA PRO A 17 -30.36 14.87 -10.57
C PRO A 17 -31.77 14.61 -9.98
N THR A 18 -31.98 15.02 -8.75
CA THR A 18 -33.21 14.76 -8.00
C THR A 18 -33.73 16.09 -7.46
N THR A 19 -34.98 16.41 -7.76
CA THR A 19 -35.64 17.56 -7.18
C THR A 19 -36.21 17.21 -5.82
N LEU A 20 -35.76 17.90 -4.79
CA LEU A 20 -36.30 17.77 -3.44
C LEU A 20 -37.73 18.32 -3.34
N LYS A 21 -38.43 18.03 -2.24
CA LYS A 21 -39.80 18.45 -2.00
C LYS A 21 -40.00 19.97 -2.01
N ASP A 22 -38.94 20.72 -1.72
CA ASP A 22 -38.89 22.20 -1.75
C ASP A 22 -38.53 22.78 -3.15
N GLY A 23 -38.43 21.92 -4.17
CA GLY A 23 -38.11 22.33 -5.54
C GLY A 23 -36.61 22.50 -5.81
N LEU A 24 -35.74 22.27 -4.83
CA LEU A 24 -34.26 22.35 -5.01
C LEU A 24 -33.78 21.16 -5.84
N LEU A 25 -33.06 21.44 -6.93
CA LEU A 25 -32.37 20.41 -7.71
C LEU A 25 -31.05 20.07 -7.04
N VAL A 26 -30.88 18.81 -6.64
CA VAL A 26 -29.62 18.28 -6.07
C VAL A 26 -28.94 17.44 -7.12
N GLU A 27 -27.74 17.85 -7.48
CA GLU A 27 -26.83 17.12 -8.35
C GLU A 27 -25.49 16.94 -7.61
N GLN A 28 -24.97 15.71 -7.57
CA GLN A 28 -23.73 15.41 -6.88
C GLN A 28 -22.72 14.85 -7.88
N ASP A 29 -21.69 15.63 -8.16
CA ASP A 29 -20.59 15.28 -9.06
C ASP A 29 -19.40 14.61 -8.33
N MET A 30 -19.39 14.69 -6.99
CA MET A 30 -18.36 14.19 -6.12
C MET A 30 -18.95 13.56 -4.85
N LEU A 31 -18.35 12.48 -4.40
CA LEU A 31 -18.64 11.85 -3.12
C LEU A 31 -17.35 11.55 -2.37
N ASP A 32 -17.19 12.14 -1.19
CA ASP A 32 -16.13 11.76 -0.25
C ASP A 32 -16.56 10.53 0.54
N LEU A 33 -15.72 9.53 0.52
CA LEU A 33 -15.83 8.36 1.38
C LEU A 33 -14.94 8.53 2.59
N ASP A 34 -15.20 7.73 3.63
CA ASP A 34 -14.36 7.70 4.82
C ASP A 34 -12.91 7.37 4.47
N GLY A 35 -12.00 7.91 5.25
CA GLY A 35 -10.58 7.71 5.12
C GLY A 35 -9.90 7.55 6.48
N VAL A 36 -8.58 7.66 6.49
CA VAL A 36 -7.77 7.59 7.68
C VAL A 36 -6.85 8.80 7.73
N GLY A 37 -7.05 9.67 8.72
CA GLY A 37 -6.21 10.86 8.91
C GLY A 37 -6.18 11.74 7.65
N ASN A 38 -5.01 11.84 7.02
CA ASN A 38 -4.73 12.74 5.90
C ASN A 38 -4.94 12.08 4.52
N VAL A 39 -5.66 10.97 4.45
CA VAL A 39 -5.99 10.24 3.21
C VAL A 39 -7.44 9.83 3.20
N LYS A 40 -8.11 9.97 2.06
CA LYS A 40 -9.46 9.49 1.81
C LYS A 40 -9.63 9.00 0.38
N THR A 41 -10.67 8.20 0.17
CA THR A 41 -11.15 7.86 -1.16
C THR A 41 -12.20 8.88 -1.58
N ARG A 42 -12.07 9.41 -2.78
CA ARG A 42 -13.02 10.39 -3.35
C ARG A 42 -13.48 9.91 -4.70
N LEU A 43 -14.77 9.87 -4.88
CA LEU A 43 -15.41 9.42 -6.11
C LEU A 43 -15.84 10.62 -6.94
N PHE A 44 -15.48 10.63 -8.22
CA PHE A 44 -15.91 11.62 -9.20
C PHE A 44 -16.54 10.94 -10.39
N GLU A 45 -17.45 11.61 -11.05
CA GLU A 45 -17.88 11.19 -12.38
C GLU A 45 -16.68 11.24 -13.35
N GLY A 46 -16.44 10.15 -14.02
CA GLY A 46 -15.25 9.97 -14.89
C GLY A 46 -14.00 9.42 -14.22
N GLY A 47 -13.93 9.44 -12.89
CA GLY A 47 -12.86 8.86 -12.07
C GLY A 47 -13.02 7.37 -11.85
N SER A 48 -12.23 6.83 -10.91
CA SER A 48 -12.19 5.43 -10.54
C SER A 48 -12.57 5.23 -9.06
N VAL A 49 -13.08 4.05 -8.74
CA VAL A 49 -13.49 3.68 -7.36
C VAL A 49 -12.30 3.66 -6.39
N GLY A 50 -11.08 3.54 -6.89
CA GLY A 50 -9.86 3.48 -6.05
C GLY A 50 -9.08 4.79 -6.00
N ASP A 51 -9.63 5.92 -6.41
CA ASP A 51 -8.91 7.19 -6.42
C ASP A 51 -8.72 7.73 -5.01
N LEU A 52 -7.44 7.88 -4.61
CA LEU A 52 -7.02 8.38 -3.32
C LEU A 52 -6.67 9.86 -3.39
N TYR A 53 -7.10 10.57 -2.38
CA TYR A 53 -6.81 11.99 -2.16
C TYR A 53 -6.14 12.17 -0.81
N VAL A 54 -5.18 13.07 -0.78
CA VAL A 54 -4.36 13.37 0.41
C VAL A 54 -4.24 14.87 0.61
N THR A 55 -3.96 15.27 1.83
CA THR A 55 -3.57 16.64 2.15
C THR A 55 -2.11 16.88 1.82
N ALA A 56 -1.70 18.13 1.63
CA ALA A 56 -0.34 18.51 1.24
C ALA A 56 0.19 19.68 2.06
N LEU A 57 1.52 19.84 2.06
CA LEU A 57 2.14 21.07 2.54
C LEU A 57 1.92 22.18 1.53
N ARG A 58 1.87 23.43 2.03
CA ARG A 58 1.88 24.61 1.19
C ARG A 58 3.20 24.72 0.45
N THR A 59 3.11 25.01 -0.83
CA THR A 59 4.26 25.26 -1.70
C THR A 59 4.11 26.60 -2.39
N ASP A 60 5.24 27.19 -2.77
CA ASP A 60 5.28 28.37 -3.62
C ASP A 60 5.00 28.02 -5.10
N GLU A 61 5.01 29.05 -5.96
CA GLU A 61 4.82 28.91 -7.42
C GLU A 61 5.91 28.08 -8.11
N HIS A 62 7.07 27.87 -7.48
CA HIS A 62 8.17 27.06 -7.97
C HIS A 62 8.15 25.62 -7.41
N GLY A 63 7.19 25.31 -6.55
CA GLY A 63 7.05 23.98 -5.91
C GLY A 63 7.93 23.78 -4.66
N TYR A 64 8.58 24.83 -4.15
CA TYR A 64 9.30 24.76 -2.88
C TYR A 64 8.33 24.81 -1.70
N ILE A 65 8.62 24.05 -0.65
CA ILE A 65 7.82 24.07 0.57
C ILE A 65 7.89 25.47 1.19
N ASP A 66 6.74 26.04 1.52
CA ASP A 66 6.65 27.33 2.24
C ASP A 66 7.08 27.13 3.70
N VAL A 67 8.22 27.72 4.04
CA VAL A 67 8.85 27.59 5.37
C VAL A 67 8.87 28.95 6.05
N ASP A 68 8.26 29.03 7.22
CA ASP A 68 8.46 30.15 8.15
C ASP A 68 9.79 29.93 8.88
N TYR A 69 10.86 30.55 8.36
CA TYR A 69 12.19 30.44 8.95
C TYR A 69 12.34 31.18 10.30
N VAL A 70 11.41 32.05 10.66
CA VAL A 70 11.41 32.75 11.96
C VAL A 70 10.97 31.78 13.06
N ASN A 71 9.88 31.06 12.82
CA ASN A 71 9.30 30.09 13.74
C ASN A 71 9.77 28.65 13.48
N ASN A 72 10.52 28.41 12.40
CA ASN A 72 10.96 27.09 11.94
C ASN A 72 9.77 26.12 11.77
N THR A 73 8.74 26.57 11.07
CA THR A 73 7.52 25.79 10.83
C THR A 73 7.17 25.70 9.37
N VAL A 74 6.46 24.66 9.00
CA VAL A 74 5.80 24.49 7.71
C VAL A 74 4.30 24.48 7.90
N SER A 75 3.54 24.79 6.84
CA SER A 75 2.08 24.85 6.92
C SER A 75 1.44 23.85 5.95
N VAL A 76 0.29 23.31 6.36
CA VAL A 76 -0.57 22.52 5.48
C VAL A 76 -1.34 23.50 4.57
N ASP A 77 -1.48 23.13 3.32
CA ASP A 77 -2.26 23.94 2.37
C ASP A 77 -3.74 23.56 2.44
N GLY A 78 -4.51 24.37 3.16
CA GLY A 78 -5.96 24.20 3.25
C GLY A 78 -6.72 24.48 1.94
N ASN A 79 -6.05 25.07 0.96
CA ASN A 79 -6.62 25.38 -0.35
C ASN A 79 -5.98 24.55 -1.49
N ALA A 80 -5.22 23.51 -1.15
CA ALA A 80 -4.62 22.63 -2.14
C ALA A 80 -5.69 21.91 -3.00
N GLY A 81 -5.25 21.49 -4.18
CA GLY A 81 -6.09 20.75 -5.11
C GLY A 81 -6.92 21.63 -6.05
N GLU A 82 -7.43 21.02 -7.10
CA GLU A 82 -8.19 21.71 -8.17
C GLU A 82 -9.47 22.41 -7.66
N ARG A 83 -10.02 21.96 -6.54
CA ARG A 83 -11.23 22.53 -5.93
C ARG A 83 -10.95 23.54 -4.81
N GLY A 84 -9.68 23.72 -4.43
CA GLY A 84 -9.31 24.60 -3.32
C GLY A 84 -9.84 24.12 -1.97
N ASP A 85 -9.99 22.82 -1.77
CA ASP A 85 -10.55 22.20 -0.57
C ASP A 85 -9.51 21.45 0.29
N GLY A 86 -8.22 21.66 -0.01
CA GLY A 86 -7.10 21.10 0.74
C GLY A 86 -6.71 19.66 0.34
N TRP A 87 -7.38 19.07 -0.66
CA TRP A 87 -7.16 17.69 -1.07
C TRP A 87 -6.61 17.59 -2.49
N ILE A 88 -5.47 16.95 -2.64
CA ILE A 88 -4.82 16.68 -3.92
C ILE A 88 -4.96 15.21 -4.31
N TYR A 89 -5.02 14.92 -5.59
CA TYR A 89 -5.05 13.56 -6.12
C TYR A 89 -3.70 12.88 -5.90
N ALA A 90 -3.69 11.78 -5.14
CA ALA A 90 -2.50 10.99 -4.85
C ALA A 90 -2.25 9.87 -5.87
N GLY A 91 -3.30 9.42 -6.51
CA GLY A 91 -3.26 8.30 -7.45
C GLY A 91 -4.37 7.28 -7.17
N ASN A 92 -4.37 6.20 -7.92
CA ASN A 92 -5.33 5.12 -7.76
C ASN A 92 -4.73 3.98 -6.94
N SER A 93 -5.47 3.47 -5.95
CA SER A 93 -5.03 2.34 -5.12
C SER A 93 -5.02 1.01 -5.85
N GLN A 94 -5.70 0.90 -6.98
CA GLN A 94 -5.78 -0.35 -7.74
C GLN A 94 -4.57 -0.54 -8.63
N ALA A 95 -4.10 -1.77 -8.76
CA ALA A 95 -3.04 -2.11 -9.68
C ALA A 95 -3.47 -1.88 -11.13
N LYS A 96 -2.55 -1.42 -11.97
CA LYS A 96 -2.77 -1.37 -13.43
C LYS A 96 -2.97 -2.78 -13.98
N TYR A 97 -2.20 -3.73 -13.48
CA TYR A 97 -2.34 -5.17 -13.78
C TYR A 97 -1.66 -6.00 -12.69
N THR A 98 -2.08 -7.25 -12.61
CA THR A 98 -1.43 -8.27 -11.76
C THR A 98 -0.99 -9.44 -12.62
N MET A 99 0.12 -10.07 -12.27
CA MET A 99 0.67 -11.24 -12.93
C MET A 99 0.98 -12.31 -11.90
N GLY A 100 0.77 -13.57 -12.29
CA GLY A 100 1.19 -14.73 -11.52
C GLY A 100 1.95 -15.70 -12.44
N TRP A 101 3.16 -16.08 -12.04
CA TRP A 101 3.94 -17.08 -12.72
C TRP A 101 4.14 -18.29 -11.82
N ARG A 102 3.42 -19.38 -12.14
CA ARG A 102 3.50 -20.66 -11.44
C ARG A 102 4.26 -21.68 -12.30
N ASN A 103 5.24 -22.31 -11.69
CA ASN A 103 5.95 -23.46 -12.29
C ASN A 103 5.99 -24.64 -11.31
N SER A 104 6.07 -25.84 -11.89
CA SER A 104 6.29 -27.08 -11.15
C SER A 104 7.21 -27.98 -11.97
N PHE A 105 8.26 -28.45 -11.34
CA PHE A 105 9.24 -29.36 -11.91
C PHE A 105 9.23 -30.65 -11.10
N SER A 106 9.23 -31.79 -11.78
CA SER A 106 9.34 -33.10 -11.17
C SER A 106 10.49 -33.87 -11.79
N TRP A 107 11.35 -34.42 -10.95
CA TRP A 107 12.48 -35.22 -11.38
C TRP A 107 12.84 -36.29 -10.34
N LYS A 108 12.79 -37.58 -10.72
CA LYS A 108 13.15 -38.71 -9.88
C LYS A 108 12.55 -38.68 -8.45
N GLY A 109 11.27 -38.36 -8.34
CA GLY A 109 10.55 -38.25 -7.07
C GLY A 109 10.71 -36.91 -6.34
N LEU A 110 11.57 -36.01 -6.79
CA LEU A 110 11.66 -34.65 -6.30
C LEU A 110 10.67 -33.77 -7.07
N THR A 111 9.87 -32.97 -6.35
CA THR A 111 8.96 -31.99 -6.93
C THR A 111 9.28 -30.62 -6.36
N LEU A 112 9.58 -29.66 -7.24
CA LEU A 112 9.77 -28.26 -6.91
C LEU A 112 8.66 -27.44 -7.53
N GLY A 113 7.87 -26.74 -6.74
CA GLY A 113 6.86 -25.80 -7.19
C GLY A 113 7.14 -24.39 -6.68
N PHE A 114 6.89 -23.37 -7.50
CA PHE A 114 6.94 -22.00 -7.03
C PHE A 114 5.89 -21.13 -7.73
N LEU A 115 5.49 -20.07 -7.03
CA LEU A 115 4.61 -19.04 -7.53
C LEU A 115 5.25 -17.67 -7.27
N ILE A 116 5.48 -16.92 -8.32
CA ILE A 116 5.88 -15.52 -8.26
C ILE A 116 4.68 -14.67 -8.63
N ASN A 117 4.31 -13.75 -7.76
CA ASN A 117 3.27 -12.76 -8.02
C ASN A 117 3.89 -11.39 -8.23
N ALA A 118 3.35 -10.66 -9.21
CA ALA A 118 3.68 -9.27 -9.45
C ALA A 118 2.39 -8.43 -9.48
N ARG A 119 2.37 -7.37 -8.70
CA ARG A 119 1.38 -6.31 -8.75
C ARG A 119 2.05 -5.06 -9.29
N VAL A 120 1.59 -4.53 -10.40
CA VAL A 120 2.23 -3.39 -11.07
C VAL A 120 1.29 -2.20 -11.11
N GLY A 121 1.81 -1.07 -10.66
CA GLY A 121 1.05 0.17 -10.54
C GLY A 121 0.21 0.23 -9.27
N GLY A 122 -0.50 1.33 -9.16
CA GLY A 122 -1.24 1.72 -7.96
C GLY A 122 -0.37 2.48 -6.98
N VAL A 123 -1.04 3.15 -6.04
CA VAL A 123 -0.42 3.85 -4.91
C VAL A 123 -0.95 3.32 -3.59
N CYS A 124 -0.16 3.50 -2.55
CA CYS A 124 -0.54 3.24 -1.18
C CYS A 124 -0.05 4.38 -0.28
N VAL A 125 -0.76 4.63 0.80
CA VAL A 125 -0.49 5.72 1.74
C VAL A 125 -0.33 5.16 3.14
N SER A 126 0.79 5.46 3.80
CA SER A 126 1.06 4.99 5.17
C SER A 126 0.72 6.06 6.20
N MET A 127 -0.41 5.91 6.83
CA MET A 127 -0.75 6.71 8.01
C MET A 127 -0.06 6.19 9.28
N THR A 128 0.39 4.93 9.29
CA THR A 128 1.26 4.40 10.35
C THR A 128 2.55 5.19 10.42
N GLN A 129 3.24 5.39 9.28
CA GLN A 129 4.47 6.18 9.25
C GLN A 129 4.20 7.65 9.61
N ALA A 130 3.12 8.22 9.09
CA ALA A 130 2.72 9.59 9.40
C ALA A 130 2.59 9.83 10.93
N LEU A 131 1.93 8.92 11.62
CA LEU A 131 1.80 9.00 13.08
C LEU A 131 3.12 8.72 13.81
N MET A 132 3.91 7.76 13.36
CA MET A 132 5.25 7.53 13.93
C MET A 132 6.14 8.76 13.80
N ASP A 133 6.08 9.45 12.67
CA ASP A 133 6.81 10.69 12.44
C ASP A 133 6.29 11.81 13.35
N SER A 134 4.98 11.99 13.48
CA SER A 134 4.38 13.02 14.31
C SER A 134 4.74 12.87 15.79
N TYR A 135 4.88 11.62 16.27
CA TYR A 135 5.31 11.31 17.64
C TYR A 135 6.83 11.21 17.81
N GLY A 136 7.60 11.37 16.73
CA GLY A 136 9.06 11.33 16.78
C GLY A 136 9.66 9.94 17.04
N THR A 137 8.93 8.87 16.75
CA THR A 137 9.33 7.48 17.01
C THR A 137 9.94 6.77 15.81
N SER A 138 9.91 7.38 14.63
CA SER A 138 10.50 6.81 13.42
C SER A 138 12.03 7.04 13.37
N LYS A 139 12.72 6.19 12.56
CA LYS A 139 14.15 6.40 12.30
C LYS A 139 14.43 7.76 11.65
N ALA A 140 13.58 8.21 10.73
CA ALA A 140 13.73 9.51 10.06
C ALA A 140 13.74 10.67 11.06
N THR A 141 12.86 10.62 12.06
CA THR A 141 12.82 11.63 13.12
C THR A 141 14.02 11.56 14.05
N ALA A 142 14.56 10.36 14.32
CA ALA A 142 15.78 10.20 15.10
C ALA A 142 16.98 10.78 14.34
N ASP A 143 17.17 10.39 13.07
CA ASP A 143 18.23 10.89 12.22
C ASP A 143 18.20 12.42 12.09
N ALA A 144 17.00 13.01 11.97
CA ALA A 144 16.84 14.47 11.90
C ALA A 144 17.21 15.18 13.22
N ARG A 145 16.88 14.58 14.38
CA ARG A 145 17.33 15.12 15.69
C ARG A 145 18.85 15.07 15.81
N ASP A 146 19.47 13.95 15.40
CA ASP A 146 20.92 13.78 15.45
C ASP A 146 21.64 14.74 14.49
N ALA A 147 21.03 15.03 13.31
CA ALA A 147 21.52 16.01 12.35
C ALA A 147 21.28 17.48 12.76
N GLY A 148 20.55 17.73 13.85
CA GLY A 148 20.22 19.07 14.33
C GLY A 148 19.07 19.75 13.57
N GLY A 149 18.35 19.05 12.69
CA GLY A 149 17.21 19.60 11.95
C GLY A 149 16.84 18.80 10.70
N VAL A 150 15.98 19.36 9.87
CA VAL A 150 15.52 18.78 8.61
C VAL A 150 15.98 19.67 7.46
N MET A 151 16.50 19.06 6.39
CA MET A 151 16.83 19.78 5.16
C MET A 151 15.56 20.05 4.37
N ILE A 152 15.19 21.32 4.21
CA ILE A 152 14.01 21.76 3.44
C ILE A 152 14.49 22.79 2.43
N ASN A 153 14.15 22.60 1.16
CA ASN A 153 14.57 23.49 0.06
C ASN A 153 16.08 23.77 0.03
N GLY A 154 16.91 22.85 0.49
CA GLY A 154 18.36 22.99 0.55
C GLY A 154 18.91 23.71 1.80
N TYR A 155 18.06 24.10 2.73
CA TYR A 155 18.44 24.74 3.99
C TYR A 155 18.11 23.84 5.19
N LEU A 156 18.97 23.88 6.22
CA LEU A 156 18.74 23.17 7.48
C LEU A 156 17.74 23.97 8.35
N VAL A 157 16.59 23.38 8.60
CA VAL A 157 15.57 23.90 9.50
C VAL A 157 15.70 23.20 10.85
N PRO A 158 16.09 23.88 11.93
CA PRO A 158 16.51 23.24 13.18
C PRO A 158 15.36 22.64 14.00
N ALA A 159 14.10 22.96 13.71
CA ALA A 159 12.95 22.49 14.48
C ALA A 159 12.39 21.15 13.95
N ALA A 160 13.20 20.10 13.90
CA ALA A 160 12.81 18.77 13.39
C ALA A 160 11.47 18.26 14.01
N GLN A 161 11.26 18.46 15.30
CA GLN A 161 10.03 18.05 15.98
C GLN A 161 8.80 18.75 15.40
N LYS A 162 8.84 20.09 15.25
CA LYS A 162 7.71 20.85 14.71
C LYS A 162 7.40 20.44 13.26
N TYR A 163 8.45 20.26 12.47
CA TYR A 163 8.31 19.79 11.09
C TYR A 163 7.56 18.45 11.04
N TYR A 164 8.05 17.43 11.74
CA TYR A 164 7.45 16.10 11.69
C TYR A 164 6.06 16.05 12.33
N GLN A 165 5.78 16.87 13.35
CA GLN A 165 4.43 17.01 13.88
C GLN A 165 3.47 17.55 12.82
N THR A 166 3.83 18.62 12.13
CA THR A 166 2.99 19.20 11.07
C THR A 166 2.81 18.25 9.89
N VAL A 167 3.90 17.64 9.41
CA VAL A 167 3.87 16.71 8.27
C VAL A 167 3.05 15.47 8.61
N GLY A 168 3.30 14.85 9.76
CA GLY A 168 2.63 13.60 10.16
C GLY A 168 1.14 13.77 10.45
N THR A 169 0.73 14.95 10.93
CA THR A 169 -0.69 15.22 11.21
C THR A 169 -1.45 15.87 10.07
N GLY A 170 -0.75 16.44 9.08
CA GLY A 170 -1.40 17.29 8.09
C GLY A 170 -0.98 17.11 6.63
N ALA A 171 0.08 16.34 6.30
CA ALA A 171 0.60 16.23 4.95
C ALA A 171 0.65 14.78 4.45
N GLY A 172 -0.51 14.21 4.15
CA GLY A 172 -0.62 12.84 3.62
C GLY A 172 0.19 12.58 2.36
N SER A 173 0.43 13.62 1.55
CA SER A 173 1.24 13.55 0.32
C SER A 173 2.68 13.07 0.53
N MET A 174 3.25 13.30 1.71
CA MET A 174 4.60 12.86 2.06
C MET A 174 4.70 11.34 2.31
N TYR A 175 3.57 10.67 2.46
CA TYR A 175 3.46 9.24 2.79
C TYR A 175 2.84 8.40 1.68
N VAL A 176 2.82 8.94 0.46
CA VAL A 176 2.35 8.24 -0.75
C VAL A 176 3.48 7.45 -1.37
N TYR A 177 3.26 6.16 -1.53
CA TYR A 177 4.24 5.23 -2.11
C TYR A 177 3.66 4.47 -3.31
N SER A 178 4.54 3.99 -4.19
CA SER A 178 4.14 3.06 -5.24
C SER A 178 3.75 1.71 -4.63
N ALA A 179 2.58 1.20 -4.99
CA ALA A 179 2.10 -0.12 -4.58
C ALA A 179 2.67 -1.27 -5.44
N THR A 180 3.56 -0.95 -6.40
CA THR A 180 4.22 -1.98 -7.21
C THR A 180 5.07 -2.88 -6.34
N ASN A 181 4.81 -4.19 -6.43
CA ASN A 181 5.60 -5.20 -5.74
C ASN A 181 5.71 -6.49 -6.55
N ILE A 182 6.80 -7.22 -6.32
CA ILE A 182 7.06 -8.55 -6.88
C ILE A 182 7.50 -9.45 -5.73
N ARG A 183 6.81 -10.58 -5.53
CA ARG A 183 7.08 -11.48 -4.40
C ARG A 183 7.10 -12.95 -4.79
N LEU A 184 7.90 -13.73 -4.06
CA LEU A 184 7.80 -15.19 -4.03
C LEU A 184 6.62 -15.55 -3.11
N ALA A 185 5.45 -15.73 -3.74
CA ALA A 185 4.21 -15.96 -3.01
C ALA A 185 4.13 -17.37 -2.43
N GLU A 186 4.67 -18.36 -3.16
CA GLU A 186 4.67 -19.76 -2.72
C GLU A 186 5.92 -20.47 -3.22
N LEU A 187 6.50 -21.32 -2.36
CA LEU A 187 7.53 -22.28 -2.69
C LEU A 187 7.14 -23.62 -2.07
N SER A 188 7.20 -24.69 -2.85
CA SER A 188 6.97 -26.06 -2.38
C SER A 188 8.09 -26.95 -2.85
N LEU A 189 8.63 -27.77 -1.95
CA LEU A 189 9.63 -28.78 -2.23
C LEU A 189 9.11 -30.09 -1.65
N GLY A 190 8.79 -31.04 -2.53
CA GLY A 190 8.30 -32.36 -2.19
C GLY A 190 9.27 -33.45 -2.62
N TYR A 191 9.32 -34.55 -1.85
CA TYR A 191 10.07 -35.73 -2.21
C TYR A 191 9.28 -36.99 -1.93
N ASP A 192 9.15 -37.84 -2.96
CA ASP A 192 8.56 -39.17 -2.83
C ASP A 192 9.64 -40.15 -2.37
N VAL A 193 9.57 -40.50 -1.11
CA VAL A 193 10.53 -41.42 -0.48
C VAL A 193 10.21 -42.83 -0.90
N PRO A 194 11.17 -43.61 -1.44
CA PRO A 194 10.95 -44.98 -1.87
C PRO A 194 10.91 -45.97 -0.65
N VAL A 195 9.93 -45.75 0.25
CA VAL A 195 9.82 -46.50 1.51
C VAL A 195 9.42 -47.95 1.36
N THR A 196 8.86 -48.35 0.22
CA THR A 196 8.45 -49.75 -0.06
C THR A 196 9.61 -50.74 0.05
N LYS A 197 10.86 -50.28 -0.14
CA LYS A 197 12.06 -51.07 0.03
C LYS A 197 12.44 -51.28 1.51
N LEU A 198 12.01 -50.44 2.40
CA LEU A 198 12.34 -50.42 3.83
C LEU A 198 11.20 -50.97 4.68
N VAL A 199 9.95 -50.64 4.32
CA VAL A 199 8.74 -50.97 5.08
C VAL A 199 7.65 -51.45 4.09
N PRO A 200 7.50 -52.77 3.90
CA PRO A 200 6.63 -53.33 2.84
C PRO A 200 5.15 -52.99 2.94
N TRP A 201 4.62 -52.66 4.14
CA TRP A 201 3.23 -52.33 4.37
C TRP A 201 2.91 -50.84 4.06
N ILE A 202 3.90 -49.98 3.88
CA ILE A 202 3.73 -48.61 3.40
C ILE A 202 3.94 -48.56 1.88
N LYS A 203 2.87 -48.28 1.14
CA LYS A 203 2.91 -48.22 -0.33
C LYS A 203 3.58 -46.96 -0.88
N GLY A 204 3.62 -45.90 -0.08
CA GLY A 204 4.29 -44.67 -0.48
C GLY A 204 4.37 -43.66 0.66
N MET A 205 5.40 -42.83 0.63
CA MET A 205 5.59 -41.71 1.56
C MET A 205 6.00 -40.49 0.78
N ASN A 206 5.29 -39.40 0.94
CA ASN A 206 5.66 -38.11 0.41
C ASN A 206 5.96 -37.14 1.56
N VAL A 207 7.11 -36.49 1.50
CA VAL A 207 7.54 -35.47 2.44
C VAL A 207 7.58 -34.16 1.67
N ALA A 208 6.92 -33.12 2.18
CA ALA A 208 6.92 -31.83 1.50
C ALA A 208 7.12 -30.68 2.49
N PHE A 209 7.93 -29.74 2.06
CA PHE A 209 8.09 -28.43 2.67
C PHE A 209 7.33 -27.40 1.82
N THR A 210 6.57 -26.52 2.47
CA THR A 210 5.86 -25.44 1.82
C THR A 210 6.16 -24.13 2.53
N GLY A 211 6.42 -23.09 1.75
CA GLY A 211 6.61 -21.76 2.28
C GLY A 211 5.73 -20.78 1.52
N ARG A 212 5.11 -19.85 2.24
CA ARG A 212 4.32 -18.79 1.63
C ARG A 212 4.84 -17.43 2.06
N ASN A 213 4.75 -16.47 1.15
CA ASN A 213 5.16 -15.09 1.38
C ASN A 213 6.64 -14.97 1.81
N LEU A 214 7.51 -15.74 1.15
CA LEU A 214 8.88 -15.98 1.60
C LEU A 214 9.80 -14.80 1.34
N PHE A 215 9.65 -14.15 0.19
CA PHE A 215 10.59 -13.15 -0.26
C PHE A 215 9.90 -12.06 -1.10
N MET A 216 10.25 -10.80 -0.82
CA MET A 216 9.86 -9.65 -1.62
C MET A 216 11.03 -9.27 -2.51
N PHE A 217 10.93 -9.51 -3.83
CA PHE A 217 11.96 -9.17 -4.80
C PHE A 217 12.01 -7.67 -5.08
N TYR A 218 10.85 -7.03 -5.09
CA TYR A 218 10.74 -5.62 -5.36
C TYR A 218 9.57 -4.99 -4.59
N CYS A 219 9.87 -3.90 -3.89
CA CYS A 219 8.89 -3.03 -3.25
C CYS A 219 9.55 -1.69 -2.96
N LYS A 220 8.90 -0.57 -3.30
CA LYS A 220 9.38 0.77 -2.94
C LYS A 220 8.73 1.30 -1.67
N ALA A 221 7.57 0.77 -1.29
CA ALA A 221 6.95 1.13 -0.03
C ALA A 221 7.77 0.59 1.15
N PRO A 222 7.85 1.29 2.28
CA PRO A 222 8.58 0.83 3.47
C PRO A 222 7.86 -0.30 4.23
N TYR A 223 6.69 -0.70 3.77
CA TYR A 223 5.82 -1.73 4.33
C TYR A 223 5.18 -2.55 3.20
N ASP A 224 4.40 -3.58 3.53
CA ASP A 224 3.70 -4.38 2.52
C ASP A 224 2.55 -3.56 1.88
N PRO A 225 2.65 -3.19 0.59
CA PRO A 225 1.68 -2.32 -0.06
C PRO A 225 0.33 -2.99 -0.35
N GLU A 226 0.16 -4.27 -0.02
CA GLU A 226 -1.11 -4.99 -0.14
C GLU A 226 -1.94 -4.96 1.15
N LEU A 227 -1.42 -4.32 2.21
CA LEU A 227 -2.19 -4.07 3.43
C LEU A 227 -3.29 -3.03 3.19
N THR A 228 -4.39 -3.19 3.91
CA THR A 228 -5.52 -2.26 3.91
C THR A 228 -5.93 -1.95 5.34
N ALA A 229 -6.31 -0.72 5.62
CA ALA A 229 -6.71 -0.29 6.95
C ALA A 229 -8.02 -0.95 7.44
N SER A 230 -8.84 -1.44 6.52
CA SER A 230 -10.09 -2.13 6.79
C SER A 230 -10.52 -2.99 5.61
N THR A 231 -11.52 -3.84 5.81
CA THR A 231 -12.14 -4.68 4.77
C THR A 231 -13.03 -3.90 3.80
N GLY A 232 -13.35 -2.65 4.09
CA GLY A 232 -14.10 -1.78 3.18
C GLY A 232 -13.27 -1.43 1.94
N THR A 233 -13.90 -1.45 0.77
CA THR A 233 -13.22 -1.18 -0.52
C THR A 233 -12.60 0.21 -0.59
N HIS A 234 -13.18 1.18 0.11
CA HIS A 234 -12.69 2.55 0.19
C HIS A 234 -11.43 2.73 1.05
N PHE A 235 -11.06 1.73 1.87
CA PHE A 235 -9.80 1.72 2.61
C PHE A 235 -8.64 1.03 1.85
N SER A 236 -8.87 0.59 0.63
CA SER A 236 -7.84 -0.04 -0.19
C SER A 236 -6.68 0.92 -0.46
N GLY A 237 -5.46 0.47 -0.23
CA GLY A 237 -4.26 1.29 -0.38
C GLY A 237 -3.97 2.23 0.78
N MET A 238 -4.68 2.13 1.90
CA MET A 238 -4.41 2.86 3.13
C MET A 238 -3.87 1.89 4.18
N ASP A 239 -2.71 2.21 4.74
CA ASP A 239 -2.13 1.51 5.90
C ASP A 239 -2.34 2.31 7.18
N TYR A 240 -2.88 1.65 8.21
CA TYR A 240 -3.08 2.24 9.53
C TYR A 240 -2.88 1.16 10.60
N PHE A 241 -1.65 1.03 11.09
CA PHE A 241 -1.22 0.04 12.10
C PHE A 241 -1.61 -1.41 11.79
N MET A 242 -1.62 -1.74 10.50
CA MET A 242 -1.92 -3.11 10.08
C MET A 242 -0.73 -4.02 10.35
N LEU A 243 -1.04 -5.24 10.77
CA LEU A 243 0.00 -6.27 10.92
C LEU A 243 0.59 -6.61 9.55
N PRO A 244 1.92 -6.70 9.42
CA PRO A 244 2.55 -7.11 8.18
C PRO A 244 2.11 -8.52 7.77
N SER A 245 2.13 -8.78 6.48
CA SER A 245 1.82 -10.12 5.97
C SER A 245 2.79 -11.16 6.51
N LEU A 246 2.25 -12.24 7.06
CA LEU A 246 3.03 -13.28 7.72
C LEU A 246 3.76 -14.17 6.70
N ARG A 247 4.98 -14.52 7.03
CA ARG A 247 5.69 -15.62 6.38
C ARG A 247 5.25 -16.94 7.01
N ASN A 248 4.70 -17.83 6.17
CA ASN A 248 4.24 -19.14 6.64
C ASN A 248 5.19 -20.23 6.14
N LEU A 249 5.61 -21.09 7.05
CA LEU A 249 6.41 -22.27 6.76
C LEU A 249 5.63 -23.50 7.22
N GLY A 250 5.50 -24.48 6.34
CA GLY A 250 4.80 -25.72 6.61
C GLY A 250 5.62 -26.94 6.22
N PHE A 251 5.44 -28.00 6.97
CA PHE A 251 5.99 -29.30 6.68
C PHE A 251 4.87 -30.32 6.68
N SER A 252 4.83 -31.20 5.69
CA SER A 252 3.84 -32.26 5.61
C SER A 252 4.48 -33.61 5.30
N VAL A 253 3.93 -34.65 5.92
CA VAL A 253 4.26 -36.05 5.62
C VAL A 253 2.95 -36.75 5.27
N LYS A 254 2.89 -37.33 4.07
CA LYS A 254 1.75 -38.10 3.60
C LYS A 254 2.19 -39.57 3.46
N LEU A 255 1.50 -40.44 4.16
CA LEU A 255 1.73 -41.90 4.09
C LEU A 255 0.55 -42.54 3.37
N ASN A 256 0.85 -43.48 2.46
CA ASN A 256 -0.12 -44.31 1.77
C ASN A 256 0.10 -45.77 2.25
N PHE A 257 -0.94 -46.42 2.71
CA PHE A 257 -0.92 -47.79 3.22
C PHE A 257 -1.55 -48.76 2.23
#